data_c6873146b5ab38d04852ae3c076d1d6b
#
_entry.id   c6873146b5ab38d04852ae3c076d1d6b
#
_cell.length_a   1.000
_cell.length_b   1.000
_cell.length_c   1.000
_cell.angle_alpha   90.00
_cell.angle_beta   90.00
_cell.angle_gamma   90.00
#
_symmetry.space_group_name_H-M   'P 1'
#
loop_
_entity.id
_entity.type
_entity.pdbx_description
1 polymer ?
#
loop_
_entity_poly.entity_id
_entity_poly.type
_entity_poly.pdbx_seq_one_letter_code
_entity_poly.pdbx_strand_id
1 'polypeptide(L)'
;MGRKYTEEEISMILDTYMYLGYQEASKEPVELKEVIGKLSGVPEYGTGGTYQNEYRILEQAVQDEQIGNLKVCYASSTLGFDQGTKACTFLDEKNDRIFVAYRGTGDGEWPDNGLGMTKEITTQQQRAVDYFDTVARKAQLTENQRVIVTGHSKGGNKAQFVTMETEFGDLIDRCYSVDGQGMSEKADARFRRKYNEAEYQGRIQKLYGIHGENDYVSPLGNQIIPEDHVTYIRTPVQKGNFAGYHDITYMFATLVLDRTTGKWVTQFTGRRNEEVLKQGSLGKYASELSKEIMKLPEEEREGAANV
;
A
#
# COMPACT_ATOMS: atom_id res chain seq x y z
N MET A 1 -29.76 -0.29 2.37
CA MET A 1 -28.50 -1.00 2.11
C MET A 1 -27.41 0.04 1.95
N GLY A 2 -26.37 0.03 2.79
CA GLY A 2 -25.22 0.93 2.65
C GLY A 2 -24.45 0.66 1.34
N ARG A 3 -23.75 1.68 0.82
CA ARG A 3 -22.83 1.51 -0.31
C ARG A 3 -21.78 0.45 0.05
N LYS A 4 -21.57 -0.54 -0.81
CA LYS A 4 -20.50 -1.54 -0.65
C LYS A 4 -19.13 -0.86 -0.77
N TYR A 5 -18.15 -1.38 -0.05
CA TYR A 5 -16.73 -1.04 -0.27
C TYR A 5 -16.27 -1.56 -1.63
N THR A 6 -15.54 -0.73 -2.37
CA THR A 6 -14.87 -1.17 -3.59
C THR A 6 -13.61 -1.97 -3.25
N GLU A 7 -13.02 -2.64 -4.23
CA GLU A 7 -11.79 -3.42 -4.03
C GLU A 7 -10.60 -2.50 -3.69
N GLU A 8 -10.58 -1.30 -4.28
CA GLU A 8 -9.61 -0.25 -3.97
C GLU A 8 -9.75 0.22 -2.51
N GLU A 9 -10.99 0.48 -2.07
CA GLU A 9 -11.26 0.89 -0.69
C GLU A 9 -10.83 -0.20 0.30
N ILE A 10 -11.10 -1.49 0.00
CA ILE A 10 -10.66 -2.61 0.83
C ILE A 10 -9.14 -2.64 0.89
N SER A 11 -8.46 -2.56 -0.25
CA SER A 11 -6.99 -2.56 -0.33
C SER A 11 -6.37 -1.45 0.51
N MET A 12 -6.86 -0.20 0.39
CA MET A 12 -6.39 0.93 1.20
C MET A 12 -6.64 0.73 2.70
N ILE A 13 -7.77 0.13 3.10
CA ILE A 13 -8.06 -0.20 4.51
C ILE A 13 -7.05 -1.24 5.03
N LEU A 14 -6.75 -2.27 4.24
CA LEU A 14 -5.78 -3.29 4.62
C LEU A 14 -4.35 -2.73 4.67
N ASP A 15 -4.01 -1.81 3.77
CA ASP A 15 -2.75 -1.08 3.82
C ASP A 15 -2.65 -0.20 5.09
N THR A 16 -3.75 0.41 5.52
CA THR A 16 -3.83 1.14 6.78
C THR A 16 -3.61 0.23 7.98
N TYR A 17 -4.20 -0.99 7.97
CA TYR A 17 -3.95 -2.00 9.00
C TYR A 17 -2.46 -2.33 9.16
N MET A 18 -1.71 -2.35 8.06
CA MET A 18 -0.28 -2.67 8.10
C MET A 18 0.56 -1.67 8.90
N TYR A 19 0.05 -0.46 9.17
CA TYR A 19 0.71 0.55 10.00
C TYR A 19 0.42 0.44 11.49
N LEU A 20 -0.54 -0.37 11.91
CA LEU A 20 -0.72 -0.66 13.33
C LEU A 20 0.54 -1.30 13.91
N GLY A 21 0.90 -0.95 15.13
CA GLY A 21 2.02 -1.58 15.85
C GLY A 21 1.76 -3.05 16.17
N TYR A 22 0.49 -3.42 16.23
CA TYR A 22 0.01 -4.78 16.46
C TYR A 22 -0.26 -5.49 15.12
N GLN A 23 0.19 -6.73 15.02
CA GLN A 23 -0.20 -7.63 13.93
C GLN A 23 -0.66 -8.96 14.55
N GLU A 24 -1.79 -9.49 14.07
CA GLU A 24 -2.26 -10.79 14.52
C GLU A 24 -1.27 -11.89 14.13
N ALA A 25 -0.80 -12.62 15.11
CA ALA A 25 0.17 -13.70 14.95
C ALA A 25 -0.45 -15.09 15.23
N SER A 26 -1.77 -15.21 15.18
CA SER A 26 -2.47 -16.48 15.34
C SER A 26 -2.10 -17.46 14.21
N LYS A 27 -2.05 -18.74 14.53
CA LYS A 27 -1.88 -19.81 13.52
C LYS A 27 -3.16 -20.02 12.70
N GLU A 28 -4.29 -19.74 13.30
CA GLU A 28 -5.60 -19.87 12.66
C GLU A 28 -6.07 -18.49 12.17
N PRO A 29 -6.80 -18.42 11.04
CA PRO A 29 -7.37 -17.18 10.55
C PRO A 29 -8.34 -16.55 11.58
N VAL A 30 -8.20 -15.23 11.82
CA VAL A 30 -8.99 -14.46 12.79
C VAL A 30 -9.75 -13.35 12.08
N GLU A 31 -11.02 -13.14 12.38
CA GLU A 31 -11.79 -12.05 11.77
C GLU A 31 -11.21 -10.68 12.13
N LEU A 32 -11.12 -9.80 11.13
CA LEU A 32 -10.50 -8.47 11.29
C LEU A 32 -11.20 -7.64 12.37
N LYS A 33 -12.54 -7.75 12.49
CA LYS A 33 -13.29 -7.09 13.59
C LYS A 33 -12.86 -7.53 14.98
N GLU A 34 -12.50 -8.81 15.15
CA GLU A 34 -12.00 -9.32 16.43
C GLU A 34 -10.59 -8.80 16.72
N VAL A 35 -9.74 -8.74 15.69
CA VAL A 35 -8.38 -8.18 15.81
C VAL A 35 -8.45 -6.72 16.23
N ILE A 36 -9.28 -5.91 15.55
CA ILE A 36 -9.44 -4.48 15.88
C ILE A 36 -10.10 -4.30 17.25
N GLY A 37 -11.06 -5.17 17.61
CA GLY A 37 -11.71 -5.15 18.93
C GLY A 37 -10.73 -5.35 20.10
N LYS A 38 -9.67 -6.16 19.93
CA LYS A 38 -8.63 -6.37 20.95
C LYS A 38 -7.83 -5.08 21.26
N LEU A 39 -7.81 -4.11 20.34
CA LEU A 39 -7.07 -2.85 20.48
C LEU A 39 -7.89 -1.76 21.17
N SER A 40 -9.18 -1.99 21.39
CA SER A 40 -10.07 -1.05 22.05
C SER A 40 -9.62 -0.76 23.50
N GLY A 41 -9.51 0.50 23.86
CA GLY A 41 -9.09 0.96 25.20
C GLY A 41 -7.57 0.91 25.44
N VAL A 42 -6.78 0.47 24.49
CA VAL A 42 -5.31 0.51 24.55
C VAL A 42 -4.84 1.94 24.24
N PRO A 43 -3.99 2.57 25.08
CA PRO A 43 -3.64 4.00 24.96
C PRO A 43 -3.07 4.40 23.60
N GLU A 44 -2.26 3.56 22.97
CA GLU A 44 -1.62 3.82 21.69
C GLU A 44 -2.62 3.99 20.53
N TYR A 45 -3.84 3.44 20.68
CA TYR A 45 -4.92 3.51 19.69
C TYR A 45 -6.01 4.53 20.07
N GLY A 46 -5.94 5.07 21.29
CA GLY A 46 -6.85 6.10 21.80
C GLY A 46 -6.48 7.51 21.32
N THR A 47 -7.23 8.49 21.84
CA THR A 47 -7.01 9.91 21.53
C THR A 47 -5.61 10.36 21.96
N GLY A 48 -4.83 10.86 20.99
CA GLY A 48 -3.44 11.27 21.18
C GLY A 48 -2.43 10.13 21.14
N GLY A 49 -2.88 8.87 20.94
CA GLY A 49 -1.99 7.71 20.76
C GLY A 49 -1.33 7.67 19.40
N THR A 50 -0.25 6.90 19.29
CA THR A 50 0.60 6.82 18.10
C THR A 50 -0.17 6.34 16.85
N TYR A 51 -1.11 5.41 17.02
CA TYR A 51 -1.88 4.78 15.94
C TYR A 51 -3.35 5.22 15.91
N GLN A 52 -3.65 6.38 16.50
CA GLN A 52 -5.03 6.88 16.64
C GLN A 52 -5.77 6.98 15.30
N ASN A 53 -5.12 7.49 14.26
CA ASN A 53 -5.75 7.78 12.99
C ASN A 53 -6.08 6.48 12.24
N GLU A 54 -5.10 5.58 12.17
CA GLU A 54 -5.26 4.25 11.57
C GLU A 54 -6.33 3.45 12.28
N TYR A 55 -6.30 3.44 13.62
CA TYR A 55 -7.28 2.73 14.42
C TYR A 55 -8.70 3.26 14.17
N ARG A 56 -8.92 4.58 14.11
CA ARG A 56 -10.23 5.18 13.84
C ARG A 56 -10.80 4.78 12.49
N ILE A 57 -9.96 4.72 11.45
CA ILE A 57 -10.37 4.25 10.12
C ILE A 57 -10.83 2.80 10.21
N LEU A 58 -10.02 1.95 10.83
CA LEU A 58 -10.29 0.53 10.95
C LEU A 58 -11.50 0.24 11.85
N GLU A 59 -11.63 0.93 12.99
CA GLU A 59 -12.77 0.82 13.89
C GLU A 59 -14.10 1.11 13.19
N GLN A 60 -14.12 2.11 12.30
CA GLN A 60 -15.30 2.42 11.50
C GLN A 60 -15.51 1.41 10.37
N ALA A 61 -14.44 1.01 9.68
CA ALA A 61 -14.54 0.12 8.54
C ALA A 61 -15.03 -1.28 8.93
N VAL A 62 -14.57 -1.84 10.07
CA VAL A 62 -14.95 -3.18 10.52
C VAL A 62 -16.41 -3.29 11.00
N GLN A 63 -17.13 -2.18 11.14
CA GLN A 63 -18.58 -2.21 11.39
C GLN A 63 -19.36 -2.72 10.18
N ASP A 64 -18.80 -2.61 8.99
CA ASP A 64 -19.37 -3.24 7.79
C ASP A 64 -18.87 -4.70 7.70
N GLU A 65 -19.80 -5.65 7.52
CA GLU A 65 -19.49 -7.07 7.43
C GLU A 65 -18.51 -7.40 6.28
N GLN A 66 -18.49 -6.60 5.23
CA GLN A 66 -17.57 -6.79 4.10
C GLN A 66 -16.11 -6.63 4.51
N ILE A 67 -15.85 -5.80 5.53
CA ILE A 67 -14.50 -5.56 6.07
C ILE A 67 -14.29 -6.38 7.35
N GLY A 68 -15.25 -6.33 8.26
CA GLY A 68 -15.13 -6.95 9.59
C GLY A 68 -14.97 -8.47 9.56
N ASN A 69 -15.54 -9.13 8.54
CA ASN A 69 -15.46 -10.58 8.38
C ASN A 69 -14.25 -11.05 7.54
N LEU A 70 -13.41 -10.14 7.02
CA LEU A 70 -12.14 -10.54 6.43
C LEU A 70 -11.30 -11.26 7.48
N LYS A 71 -10.67 -12.36 7.11
CA LYS A 71 -9.85 -13.14 8.04
C LYS A 71 -8.37 -12.83 7.85
N VAL A 72 -7.73 -12.31 8.90
CA VAL A 72 -6.28 -12.08 8.95
C VAL A 72 -5.57 -13.41 9.12
N CYS A 73 -4.59 -13.69 8.28
CA CYS A 73 -3.76 -14.90 8.36
C CYS A 73 -2.37 -14.65 7.77
N TYR A 74 -1.50 -15.63 7.93
CA TYR A 74 -0.15 -15.63 7.36
C TYR A 74 0.62 -14.34 7.62
N ALA A 75 0.54 -13.75 8.84
CA ALA A 75 1.41 -12.63 9.19
C ALA A 75 2.88 -13.01 8.93
N SER A 76 3.67 -12.11 8.36
CA SER A 76 5.05 -12.40 7.94
C SER A 76 5.91 -12.96 9.07
N SER A 77 5.72 -12.51 10.31
CA SER A 77 6.38 -13.03 11.50
C SER A 77 6.10 -14.52 11.74
N THR A 78 4.88 -14.99 11.44
CA THR A 78 4.52 -16.41 11.61
C THR A 78 5.13 -17.32 10.55
N LEU A 79 5.63 -16.75 9.46
CA LEU A 79 6.25 -17.45 8.34
C LEU A 79 7.78 -17.33 8.30
N GLY A 80 8.39 -16.76 9.36
CA GLY A 80 9.83 -16.61 9.47
C GLY A 80 10.43 -15.39 8.77
N PHE A 81 9.58 -14.37 8.48
CA PHE A 81 9.99 -13.07 7.90
C PHE A 81 10.10 -11.98 8.97
N ASP A 82 10.68 -12.31 10.14
CA ASP A 82 10.70 -11.40 11.30
C ASP A 82 11.53 -10.15 11.09
N GLN A 83 12.51 -10.20 10.20
CA GLN A 83 13.37 -9.06 9.86
C GLN A 83 13.10 -8.57 8.45
N GLY A 84 12.69 -7.31 8.33
CA GLY A 84 12.46 -6.64 7.07
C GLY A 84 11.00 -6.63 6.67
N THR A 85 10.64 -7.19 5.53
CA THR A 85 9.29 -7.07 4.96
C THR A 85 8.20 -7.52 5.92
N LYS A 86 7.35 -6.57 6.36
CA LYS A 86 6.11 -6.88 7.07
C LYS A 86 4.98 -7.01 6.06
N ALA A 87 4.28 -8.13 6.14
CA ALA A 87 3.15 -8.46 5.26
C ALA A 87 2.10 -9.27 6.00
N CYS A 88 0.86 -9.17 5.56
CA CYS A 88 -0.26 -10.00 6.01
C CYS A 88 -1.10 -10.43 4.83
N THR A 89 -1.78 -11.55 4.99
CA THR A 89 -2.78 -12.04 4.04
C THR A 89 -4.17 -11.97 4.67
N PHE A 90 -5.17 -11.64 3.87
CA PHE A 90 -6.56 -11.51 4.30
C PHE A 90 -7.44 -12.33 3.37
N LEU A 91 -8.29 -13.18 3.96
CA LEU A 91 -9.22 -14.02 3.22
C LEU A 91 -10.61 -13.40 3.24
N ASP A 92 -11.21 -13.24 2.07
CA ASP A 92 -12.61 -12.93 1.88
C ASP A 92 -13.32 -14.20 1.38
N GLU A 93 -13.64 -15.08 2.30
CA GLU A 93 -14.23 -16.39 2.00
C GLU A 93 -15.58 -16.27 1.29
N LYS A 94 -16.31 -15.18 1.52
CA LYS A 94 -17.62 -14.95 0.91
C LYS A 94 -17.55 -14.67 -0.60
N ASN A 95 -16.44 -14.09 -1.06
CA ASN A 95 -16.25 -13.66 -2.45
C ASN A 95 -15.07 -14.36 -3.13
N ASP A 96 -14.52 -15.41 -2.53
CA ASP A 96 -13.35 -16.16 -3.01
C ASP A 96 -12.17 -15.24 -3.37
N ARG A 97 -11.91 -14.22 -2.50
CA ARG A 97 -10.83 -13.25 -2.69
C ARG A 97 -9.76 -13.39 -1.63
N ILE A 98 -8.54 -13.16 -2.04
CA ILE A 98 -7.36 -13.15 -1.18
C ILE A 98 -6.61 -11.84 -1.40
N PHE A 99 -6.38 -11.11 -0.31
CA PHE A 99 -5.58 -9.88 -0.35
C PHE A 99 -4.24 -10.16 0.33
N VAL A 100 -3.15 -9.74 -0.31
CA VAL A 100 -1.80 -9.77 0.25
C VAL A 100 -1.32 -8.35 0.37
N ALA A 101 -1.20 -7.86 1.61
CA ALA A 101 -0.84 -6.47 1.91
C ALA A 101 0.59 -6.35 2.44
N TYR A 102 1.36 -5.41 1.89
CA TYR A 102 2.73 -5.09 2.28
C TYR A 102 2.80 -3.75 3.00
N ARG A 103 3.47 -3.73 4.17
CA ARG A 103 3.76 -2.50 4.89
C ARG A 103 4.75 -1.63 4.11
N GLY A 104 4.58 -0.31 4.21
CA GLY A 104 5.55 0.69 3.81
C GLY A 104 6.86 0.61 4.59
N THR A 105 7.69 1.64 4.49
CA THR A 105 8.99 1.68 5.16
C THR A 105 8.84 1.51 6.67
N GLY A 106 9.56 0.54 7.23
CA GLY A 106 9.68 0.33 8.66
C GLY A 106 11.06 0.73 9.19
N ASP A 107 11.28 0.50 10.49
CA ASP A 107 12.58 0.77 11.11
C ASP A 107 13.69 -0.03 10.43
N GLY A 108 14.75 0.65 10.02
CA GLY A 108 15.90 0.05 9.33
C GLY A 108 15.71 -0.18 7.82
N GLU A 109 14.55 0.11 7.24
CA GLU A 109 14.28 -0.06 5.80
C GLU A 109 14.54 1.22 4.95
N TRP A 110 14.82 2.36 5.59
CA TRP A 110 15.03 3.65 4.89
C TRP A 110 16.09 3.62 3.79
N PRO A 111 17.26 2.96 3.98
CA PRO A 111 18.26 2.87 2.91
C PRO A 111 17.75 2.14 1.66
N ASP A 112 16.81 1.20 1.83
CA ASP A 112 16.22 0.44 0.71
C ASP A 112 15.33 1.31 -0.22
N ASN A 113 14.86 2.47 0.26
CA ASN A 113 14.05 3.38 -0.57
C ASN A 113 14.87 3.97 -1.72
N GLY A 114 16.07 4.48 -1.43
CA GLY A 114 17.01 4.97 -2.45
C GLY A 114 17.48 3.85 -3.37
N LEU A 115 17.80 2.68 -2.81
CA LEU A 115 18.21 1.50 -3.58
C LEU A 115 17.11 1.04 -4.55
N GLY A 116 15.84 1.19 -4.19
CA GLY A 116 14.69 0.86 -5.04
C GLY A 116 14.63 1.66 -6.35
N MET A 117 15.33 2.80 -6.44
CA MET A 117 15.42 3.63 -7.64
C MET A 117 16.67 3.32 -8.49
N THR A 118 17.62 2.52 -7.99
CA THR A 118 18.91 2.29 -8.64
C THR A 118 19.24 0.81 -8.85
N LYS A 119 18.81 -0.07 -7.96
CA LYS A 119 19.12 -1.51 -8.03
C LYS A 119 18.11 -2.27 -8.87
N GLU A 120 18.56 -3.36 -9.46
CA GLU A 120 17.73 -4.31 -10.20
C GLU A 120 16.74 -5.01 -9.26
N ILE A 121 17.19 -5.39 -8.07
CA ILE A 121 16.40 -5.97 -6.98
C ILE A 121 16.95 -5.44 -5.67
N THR A 122 16.08 -5.05 -4.75
CA THR A 122 16.46 -4.77 -3.37
C THR A 122 16.18 -5.98 -2.47
N THR A 123 16.80 -6.00 -1.29
CA THR A 123 16.54 -7.06 -0.30
C THR A 123 15.07 -7.11 0.12
N GLN A 124 14.42 -5.94 0.25
CA GLN A 124 13.02 -5.86 0.64
C GLN A 124 12.07 -6.35 -0.47
N GLN A 125 12.39 -6.06 -1.71
CA GLN A 125 11.65 -6.56 -2.87
C GLN A 125 11.76 -8.08 -2.97
N GLN A 126 12.96 -8.65 -2.82
CA GLN A 126 13.15 -10.10 -2.84
C GLN A 126 12.36 -10.79 -1.72
N ARG A 127 12.44 -10.27 -0.48
CA ARG A 127 11.67 -10.80 0.65
C ARG A 127 10.16 -10.72 0.44
N ALA A 128 9.69 -9.68 -0.23
CA ALA A 128 8.27 -9.56 -0.57
C ALA A 128 7.83 -10.65 -1.55
N VAL A 129 8.65 -10.97 -2.55
CA VAL A 129 8.41 -12.09 -3.47
C VAL A 129 8.42 -13.42 -2.71
N ASP A 130 9.44 -13.66 -1.88
CA ASP A 130 9.58 -14.92 -1.10
C ASP A 130 8.37 -15.13 -0.17
N TYR A 131 7.88 -14.04 0.44
CA TYR A 131 6.66 -14.08 1.25
C TYR A 131 5.44 -14.48 0.42
N PHE A 132 5.21 -13.82 -0.72
CA PHE A 132 4.08 -14.13 -1.59
C PHE A 132 4.12 -15.58 -2.08
N ASP A 133 5.28 -16.04 -2.55
CA ASP A 133 5.48 -17.41 -3.03
C ASP A 133 5.22 -18.43 -1.91
N THR A 134 5.61 -18.10 -0.67
CA THR A 134 5.33 -18.93 0.51
C THR A 134 3.83 -19.01 0.78
N VAL A 135 3.12 -17.87 0.72
CA VAL A 135 1.66 -17.82 0.89
C VAL A 135 0.97 -18.59 -0.22
N ALA A 136 1.36 -18.39 -1.48
CA ALA A 136 0.77 -19.05 -2.64
C ALA A 136 0.82 -20.58 -2.50
N ARG A 137 1.98 -21.12 -2.07
CA ARG A 137 2.13 -22.56 -1.83
C ARG A 137 1.35 -23.05 -0.63
N LYS A 138 1.38 -22.31 0.51
CA LYS A 138 0.68 -22.73 1.75
C LYS A 138 -0.83 -22.66 1.64
N ALA A 139 -1.36 -21.62 1.03
CA ALA A 139 -2.77 -21.43 0.77
C ALA A 139 -3.27 -22.25 -0.44
N GLN A 140 -2.35 -22.88 -1.18
CA GLN A 140 -2.65 -23.63 -2.42
C GLN A 140 -3.48 -22.77 -3.39
N LEU A 141 -3.00 -21.56 -3.68
CA LEU A 141 -3.70 -20.62 -4.55
C LEU A 141 -3.96 -21.25 -5.93
N THR A 142 -5.15 -20.99 -6.45
CA THR A 142 -5.61 -21.49 -7.75
C THR A 142 -6.23 -20.37 -8.57
N GLU A 143 -6.40 -20.58 -9.86
CA GLU A 143 -7.07 -19.65 -10.79
C GLU A 143 -8.56 -19.37 -10.44
N ASN A 144 -9.16 -20.19 -9.56
CA ASN A 144 -10.55 -19.99 -9.11
C ASN A 144 -10.69 -18.91 -8.04
N GLN A 145 -9.58 -18.49 -7.46
CA GLN A 145 -9.54 -17.47 -6.41
C GLN A 145 -9.07 -16.16 -7.02
N ARG A 146 -9.70 -15.06 -6.61
CA ARG A 146 -9.27 -13.73 -7.00
C ARG A 146 -8.18 -13.23 -6.06
N VAL A 147 -6.95 -13.08 -6.54
CA VAL A 147 -5.79 -12.68 -5.76
C VAL A 147 -5.45 -11.21 -6.02
N ILE A 148 -5.47 -10.41 -4.96
CA ILE A 148 -5.14 -8.98 -4.98
C ILE A 148 -3.89 -8.75 -4.13
N VAL A 149 -2.91 -8.05 -4.70
CA VAL A 149 -1.70 -7.62 -4.00
C VAL A 149 -1.77 -6.12 -3.78
N THR A 150 -1.45 -5.64 -2.58
CA THR A 150 -1.56 -4.21 -2.26
C THR A 150 -0.45 -3.75 -1.32
N GLY A 151 -0.24 -2.45 -1.24
CA GLY A 151 0.66 -1.82 -0.29
C GLY A 151 0.72 -0.31 -0.46
N HIS A 152 0.97 0.38 0.65
CA HIS A 152 1.17 1.83 0.67
C HIS A 152 2.66 2.18 0.72
N SER A 153 3.07 3.26 0.05
CA SER A 153 4.44 3.76 0.08
C SER A 153 5.44 2.71 -0.46
N LYS A 154 6.49 2.37 0.26
CA LYS A 154 7.38 1.25 -0.07
C LYS A 154 6.63 -0.08 -0.20
N GLY A 155 5.52 -0.27 0.51
CA GLY A 155 4.64 -1.43 0.34
C GLY A 155 4.04 -1.49 -1.06
N GLY A 156 3.65 -0.36 -1.64
CA GLY A 156 3.19 -0.25 -3.02
C GLY A 156 4.27 -0.61 -4.04
N ASN A 157 5.52 -0.19 -3.81
CA ASN A 157 6.66 -0.62 -4.61
C ASN A 157 6.88 -2.14 -4.52
N LYS A 158 6.81 -2.72 -3.30
CA LYS A 158 6.89 -4.18 -3.07
C LYS A 158 5.77 -4.91 -3.81
N ALA A 159 4.53 -4.43 -3.74
CA ALA A 159 3.37 -5.03 -4.40
C ALA A 159 3.52 -5.05 -5.93
N GLN A 160 3.96 -3.93 -6.54
CA GLN A 160 4.31 -3.88 -7.96
C GLN A 160 5.40 -4.90 -8.30
N PHE A 161 6.49 -4.92 -7.52
CA PHE A 161 7.62 -5.81 -7.77
C PHE A 161 7.22 -7.29 -7.67
N VAL A 162 6.42 -7.66 -6.67
CA VAL A 162 5.87 -9.02 -6.52
C VAL A 162 5.05 -9.41 -7.75
N THR A 163 4.15 -8.53 -8.21
CA THR A 163 3.31 -8.80 -9.38
C THR A 163 4.14 -9.06 -10.64
N MET A 164 5.25 -8.33 -10.78
CA MET A 164 6.15 -8.49 -11.92
C MET A 164 7.11 -9.68 -11.78
N GLU A 165 7.53 -10.06 -10.57
CA GLU A 165 8.66 -10.99 -10.38
C GLU A 165 8.25 -12.40 -9.96
N THR A 166 7.16 -12.58 -9.18
CA THR A 166 6.76 -13.90 -8.64
C THR A 166 6.54 -14.97 -9.73
N GLU A 167 6.84 -16.21 -9.41
CA GLU A 167 6.49 -17.35 -10.27
C GLU A 167 4.96 -17.59 -10.35
N PHE A 168 4.20 -17.12 -9.38
CA PHE A 168 2.73 -17.22 -9.31
C PHE A 168 2.01 -16.00 -9.89
N GLY A 169 2.68 -15.18 -10.69
CA GLY A 169 2.11 -13.91 -11.19
C GLY A 169 0.86 -14.08 -12.05
N ASP A 170 0.66 -15.26 -12.66
CA ASP A 170 -0.56 -15.56 -13.42
C ASP A 170 -1.79 -15.64 -12.51
N LEU A 171 -1.60 -16.05 -11.26
CA LEU A 171 -2.66 -16.13 -10.24
C LEU A 171 -3.04 -14.74 -9.68
N ILE A 172 -2.21 -13.71 -9.85
CA ILE A 172 -2.53 -12.36 -9.40
C ILE A 172 -3.50 -11.73 -10.40
N ASP A 173 -4.66 -11.28 -9.90
CA ASP A 173 -5.65 -10.56 -10.69
C ASP A 173 -5.32 -9.07 -10.78
N ARG A 174 -4.99 -8.46 -9.63
CA ARG A 174 -4.70 -7.03 -9.52
C ARG A 174 -3.65 -6.73 -8.47
N CYS A 175 -2.94 -5.64 -8.72
CA CYS A 175 -2.05 -4.99 -7.77
C CYS A 175 -2.50 -3.55 -7.58
N TYR A 176 -2.75 -3.14 -6.34
CA TYR A 176 -3.01 -1.75 -5.97
C TYR A 176 -1.78 -1.17 -5.28
N SER A 177 -1.12 -0.23 -5.94
CA SER A 177 -0.01 0.53 -5.39
C SER A 177 -0.53 1.86 -4.86
N VAL A 178 -0.65 1.97 -3.53
CA VAL A 178 -1.18 3.17 -2.86
C VAL A 178 -0.01 4.08 -2.51
N ASP A 179 0.08 5.25 -3.11
CA ASP A 179 1.22 6.19 -2.99
C ASP A 179 2.60 5.51 -3.11
N GLY A 180 2.65 4.39 -3.86
CA GLY A 180 3.86 3.61 -4.02
C GLY A 180 4.82 4.24 -5.02
N GLN A 181 6.10 4.36 -4.64
CA GLN A 181 7.14 4.79 -5.59
C GLN A 181 7.27 3.80 -6.75
N GLY A 182 7.73 4.30 -7.90
CA GLY A 182 8.06 3.49 -9.06
C GLY A 182 9.30 2.60 -8.85
N MET A 183 9.70 1.91 -9.90
CA MET A 183 10.84 1.00 -9.93
C MET A 183 12.14 1.70 -10.31
N SER A 184 13.25 0.97 -10.27
CA SER A 184 14.45 1.36 -11.01
C SER A 184 14.31 0.99 -12.50
N GLU A 185 15.03 1.69 -13.37
CA GLU A 185 15.14 1.31 -14.79
C GLU A 185 15.76 -0.08 -14.97
N LYS A 186 16.65 -0.49 -14.06
CA LYS A 186 17.26 -1.83 -14.05
C LYS A 186 16.24 -2.93 -13.74
N ALA A 187 15.30 -2.67 -12.80
CA ALA A 187 14.23 -3.59 -12.49
C ALA A 187 13.30 -3.77 -13.69
N ASP A 188 12.88 -2.67 -14.36
CA ASP A 188 12.07 -2.76 -15.57
C ASP A 188 12.79 -3.51 -16.69
N ALA A 189 14.07 -3.20 -16.94
CA ALA A 189 14.89 -3.91 -17.91
C ALA A 189 15.03 -5.40 -17.58
N ARG A 190 15.08 -5.77 -16.27
CA ARG A 190 15.05 -7.17 -15.85
C ARG A 190 13.75 -7.86 -16.27
N PHE A 191 12.59 -7.26 -16.00
CA PHE A 191 11.30 -7.83 -16.35
C PHE A 191 11.17 -8.01 -17.86
N ARG A 192 11.62 -7.05 -18.68
CA ARG A 192 11.66 -7.14 -20.14
C ARG A 192 12.62 -8.21 -20.66
N ARG A 193 13.65 -8.58 -19.92
CA ARG A 193 14.53 -9.72 -20.26
C ARG A 193 13.94 -11.07 -19.84
N LYS A 194 13.19 -11.07 -18.72
CA LYS A 194 12.62 -12.29 -18.13
C LYS A 194 11.40 -12.80 -18.93
N TYR A 195 10.61 -11.89 -19.48
CA TYR A 195 9.34 -12.17 -20.13
C TYR A 195 9.36 -11.80 -21.61
N ASN A 196 8.59 -12.52 -22.41
CA ASN A 196 8.25 -12.02 -23.74
C ASN A 196 7.30 -10.81 -23.62
N GLU A 197 7.09 -10.07 -24.72
CA GLU A 197 6.30 -8.84 -24.70
C GLU A 197 4.85 -9.06 -24.21
N ALA A 198 4.20 -10.15 -24.60
CA ALA A 198 2.82 -10.43 -24.21
C ALA A 198 2.71 -10.73 -22.71
N GLU A 199 3.63 -11.50 -22.16
CA GLU A 199 3.70 -11.81 -20.72
C GLU A 199 4.02 -10.55 -19.91
N TYR A 200 4.99 -9.74 -20.35
CA TYR A 200 5.33 -8.47 -19.73
C TYR A 200 4.11 -7.55 -19.69
N GLN A 201 3.45 -7.33 -20.82
CA GLN A 201 2.25 -6.48 -20.89
C GLN A 201 1.10 -7.07 -20.07
N GLY A 202 0.91 -8.38 -20.07
CA GLY A 202 -0.10 -9.05 -19.25
C GLY A 202 0.07 -8.77 -17.76
N ARG A 203 1.32 -8.69 -17.25
CA ARG A 203 1.61 -8.32 -15.85
C ARG A 203 1.44 -6.83 -15.60
N ILE A 204 1.89 -5.97 -16.52
CA ILE A 204 1.71 -4.51 -16.44
C ILE A 204 0.22 -4.13 -16.34
N GLN A 205 -0.65 -4.79 -17.10
CA GLN A 205 -2.09 -4.54 -17.07
C GLN A 205 -2.78 -4.89 -15.74
N LYS A 206 -2.10 -5.61 -14.85
CA LYS A 206 -2.59 -5.90 -13.49
C LYS A 206 -2.27 -4.79 -12.49
N LEU A 207 -1.41 -3.83 -12.83
CA LEU A 207 -0.95 -2.76 -11.95
C LEU A 207 -1.90 -1.56 -11.97
N TYR A 208 -2.31 -1.11 -10.81
CA TYR A 208 -3.14 0.07 -10.58
C TYR A 208 -2.51 0.97 -9.53
N GLY A 209 -2.49 2.27 -9.80
CA GLY A 209 -2.02 3.31 -8.87
C GLY A 209 -3.19 4.02 -8.21
N ILE A 210 -3.14 4.18 -6.90
CA ILE A 210 -4.07 5.01 -6.13
C ILE A 210 -3.22 6.03 -5.38
N HIS A 211 -3.30 7.30 -5.79
CA HIS A 211 -2.39 8.32 -5.28
C HIS A 211 -3.13 9.48 -4.65
N GLY A 212 -2.62 9.97 -3.52
CA GLY A 212 -3.00 11.28 -3.01
C GLY A 212 -2.72 12.34 -4.08
N GLU A 213 -3.65 13.30 -4.27
CA GLU A 213 -3.50 14.33 -5.32
C GLU A 213 -2.18 15.12 -5.22
N ASN A 214 -1.67 15.29 -4.01
CA ASN A 214 -0.43 16.01 -3.72
C ASN A 214 0.65 15.11 -3.09
N ASP A 215 0.53 13.79 -3.24
CA ASP A 215 1.60 12.89 -2.82
C ASP A 215 2.90 13.17 -3.58
N TYR A 216 4.02 13.09 -2.86
CA TYR A 216 5.35 13.38 -3.38
C TYR A 216 6.24 12.15 -3.51
N VAL A 217 5.76 10.98 -3.07
CA VAL A 217 6.50 9.70 -3.14
C VAL A 217 6.13 8.89 -4.39
N SER A 218 4.85 8.80 -4.71
CA SER A 218 4.39 8.05 -5.88
C SER A 218 5.04 8.47 -7.21
N PRO A 219 5.44 9.76 -7.41
CA PRO A 219 6.13 10.14 -8.64
C PRO A 219 7.60 9.70 -8.73
N LEU A 220 8.19 9.21 -7.62
CA LEU A 220 9.62 8.86 -7.59
C LEU A 220 9.90 7.58 -8.37
N GLY A 221 11.03 7.56 -9.08
CA GLY A 221 11.50 6.39 -9.85
C GLY A 221 10.84 6.24 -11.23
N ASN A 222 11.13 5.12 -11.87
CA ASN A 222 10.56 4.77 -13.17
C ASN A 222 9.14 4.23 -13.00
N GLN A 223 8.15 4.91 -13.61
CA GLN A 223 6.75 4.54 -13.53
C GLN A 223 6.43 3.45 -14.54
N ILE A 224 5.97 2.29 -14.07
CA ILE A 224 5.56 1.16 -14.91
C ILE A 224 4.04 0.95 -14.92
N ILE A 225 3.29 1.62 -14.05
CA ILE A 225 1.82 1.57 -14.02
C ILE A 225 1.29 2.38 -15.21
N PRO A 226 0.38 1.84 -16.04
CA PRO A 226 -0.25 2.60 -17.11
C PRO A 226 -0.97 3.86 -16.60
N GLU A 227 -0.85 4.98 -17.31
CA GLU A 227 -1.45 6.26 -16.88
C GLU A 227 -2.97 6.17 -16.70
N ASP A 228 -3.66 5.39 -17.52
CA ASP A 228 -5.12 5.17 -17.45
C ASP A 228 -5.51 4.21 -16.30
N HIS A 229 -4.55 3.60 -15.62
CA HIS A 229 -4.73 2.82 -14.40
C HIS A 229 -4.44 3.62 -13.12
N VAL A 230 -4.17 4.92 -13.23
CA VAL A 230 -3.87 5.78 -12.08
C VAL A 230 -5.10 6.59 -11.67
N THR A 231 -5.46 6.51 -10.40
CA THR A 231 -6.53 7.30 -9.77
C THR A 231 -5.93 8.23 -8.73
N TYR A 232 -6.36 9.50 -8.72
CA TYR A 232 -5.98 10.47 -7.70
C TYR A 232 -7.11 10.69 -6.70
N ILE A 233 -6.74 10.73 -5.41
CA ILE A 233 -7.66 10.90 -4.28
C ILE A 233 -7.37 12.24 -3.60
N ARG A 234 -8.41 12.99 -3.28
CA ARG A 234 -8.31 14.22 -2.51
C ARG A 234 -7.77 13.94 -1.10
N THR A 235 -6.73 14.68 -0.70
CA THR A 235 -6.12 14.60 0.63
C THR A 235 -6.23 15.95 1.34
N PRO A 236 -7.19 16.14 2.27
CA PRO A 236 -7.42 17.42 2.94
C PRO A 236 -6.38 17.67 4.04
N VAL A 237 -5.14 17.88 3.65
CA VAL A 237 -4.02 18.10 4.55
C VAL A 237 -4.01 19.55 5.03
N GLN A 238 -3.84 19.74 6.34
CA GLN A 238 -3.75 21.08 6.95
C GLN A 238 -2.43 21.75 6.57
N LYS A 239 -2.48 23.09 6.42
CA LYS A 239 -1.31 23.90 6.09
C LYS A 239 -0.18 23.65 7.13
N GLY A 240 1.01 23.37 6.62
CA GLY A 240 2.20 23.11 7.44
C GLY A 240 2.44 21.64 7.78
N ASN A 241 1.49 20.75 7.49
CA ASN A 241 1.67 19.31 7.67
C ASN A 241 2.11 18.68 6.33
N PHE A 242 3.37 18.86 5.95
CA PHE A 242 3.88 18.34 4.67
C PHE A 242 3.81 16.80 4.60
N ALA A 243 4.18 16.11 5.69
CA ALA A 243 4.15 14.64 5.75
C ALA A 243 2.74 14.07 5.53
N GLY A 244 1.69 14.82 5.87
CA GLY A 244 0.31 14.40 5.67
C GLY A 244 -0.06 14.15 4.21
N TYR A 245 0.65 14.72 3.24
CA TYR A 245 0.39 14.45 1.82
C TYR A 245 0.80 13.03 1.39
N HIS A 246 1.63 12.36 2.19
CA HIS A 246 2.00 10.95 1.98
C HIS A 246 1.40 10.02 3.05
N ASP A 247 0.58 10.52 3.94
CA ASP A 247 -0.06 9.72 4.98
C ASP A 247 -1.40 9.18 4.45
N ILE A 248 -1.49 7.87 4.32
CA ILE A 248 -2.68 7.17 3.80
C ILE A 248 -3.96 7.53 4.57
N THR A 249 -3.86 7.91 5.85
CA THR A 249 -5.03 8.24 6.67
C THR A 249 -5.78 9.46 6.15
N TYR A 250 -5.10 10.40 5.48
CA TYR A 250 -5.75 11.55 4.85
C TYR A 250 -6.57 11.20 3.60
N MET A 251 -6.39 10.02 3.02
CA MET A 251 -7.26 9.53 1.95
C MET A 251 -8.67 9.17 2.46
N PHE A 252 -8.83 8.98 3.78
CA PHE A 252 -10.09 8.66 4.46
C PHE A 252 -10.60 9.82 5.34
N ALA A 253 -10.01 10.99 5.21
CA ALA A 253 -10.26 12.12 6.10
C ALA A 253 -11.02 13.24 5.40
N THR A 254 -11.80 13.99 6.19
CA THR A 254 -12.40 15.26 5.79
C THR A 254 -12.03 16.32 6.81
N LEU A 255 -11.95 17.59 6.36
CA LEU A 255 -11.85 18.72 7.28
C LEU A 255 -13.26 19.21 7.61
N VAL A 256 -13.55 19.27 8.91
CA VAL A 256 -14.80 19.81 9.44
C VAL A 256 -14.51 21.01 10.33
N LEU A 257 -15.38 22.01 10.29
CA LEU A 257 -15.27 23.16 11.18
C LEU A 257 -15.84 22.78 12.56
N ASP A 258 -14.97 22.72 13.57
CA ASP A 258 -15.40 22.65 14.96
C ASP A 258 -15.99 24.02 15.34
N ARG A 259 -17.31 24.06 15.46
CA ARG A 259 -18.05 25.30 15.77
C ARG A 259 -17.77 25.83 17.16
N THR A 260 -17.29 24.97 18.08
CA THR A 260 -16.97 25.39 19.47
C THR A 260 -15.66 26.14 19.52
N THR A 261 -14.65 25.65 18.79
CA THR A 261 -13.30 26.21 18.77
C THR A 261 -13.04 27.15 17.60
N GLY A 262 -13.90 27.14 16.58
CA GLY A 262 -13.71 27.87 15.32
C GLY A 262 -12.54 27.35 14.48
N LYS A 263 -12.01 26.17 14.79
CA LYS A 263 -10.86 25.58 14.09
C LYS A 263 -11.29 24.44 13.15
N TRP A 264 -10.57 24.29 12.06
CA TRP A 264 -10.69 23.12 11.21
C TRP A 264 -10.00 21.93 11.89
N VAL A 265 -10.74 20.82 11.99
CA VAL A 265 -10.25 19.55 12.56
C VAL A 265 -10.42 18.44 11.55
N THR A 266 -9.53 17.44 11.60
CA THR A 266 -9.60 16.28 10.74
C THR A 266 -10.60 15.26 11.31
N GLN A 267 -11.54 14.80 10.48
CA GLN A 267 -12.45 13.72 10.79
C GLN A 267 -12.17 12.53 9.87
N PHE A 268 -11.92 11.37 10.43
CA PHE A 268 -11.67 10.13 9.70
C PHE A 268 -12.99 9.38 9.48
N THR A 269 -13.25 8.94 8.24
CA THR A 269 -14.56 8.41 7.85
C THR A 269 -14.56 6.91 7.57
N GLY A 270 -13.39 6.25 7.60
CA GLY A 270 -13.26 4.85 7.17
C GLY A 270 -13.53 4.60 5.68
N ARG A 271 -13.87 5.66 4.93
CA ARG A 271 -14.17 5.62 3.51
C ARG A 271 -13.23 6.50 2.71
N ARG A 272 -12.86 6.03 1.52
CA ARG A 272 -12.08 6.79 0.54
C ARG A 272 -12.75 8.14 0.23
N ASN A 273 -11.94 9.18 0.19
CA ASN A 273 -12.37 10.49 -0.28
C ASN A 273 -12.71 10.50 -1.77
N GLU A 274 -13.18 11.65 -2.26
CA GLU A 274 -13.51 11.85 -3.66
C GLU A 274 -12.29 11.65 -4.56
N GLU A 275 -12.52 11.04 -5.71
CA GLU A 275 -11.58 11.04 -6.82
C GLU A 275 -11.46 12.44 -7.41
N VAL A 276 -10.24 12.84 -7.75
CA VAL A 276 -9.94 14.06 -8.46
C VAL A 276 -9.40 13.75 -9.85
N LEU A 277 -9.71 14.61 -10.82
CA LEU A 277 -9.39 14.33 -12.23
C LEU A 277 -7.90 14.47 -12.56
N LYS A 278 -7.11 15.11 -11.69
CA LYS A 278 -5.71 15.46 -11.98
C LYS A 278 -4.88 15.48 -10.72
N GLN A 279 -3.61 15.14 -10.90
CA GLN A 279 -2.58 15.37 -9.90
C GLN A 279 -2.53 16.85 -9.49
N GLY A 280 -2.42 17.10 -8.19
CA GLY A 280 -2.30 18.44 -7.61
C GLY A 280 -0.94 19.10 -7.89
N SER A 281 -0.81 20.35 -7.46
CA SER A 281 0.39 21.16 -7.76
C SER A 281 1.68 20.59 -7.13
N LEU A 282 1.61 20.10 -5.90
CA LEU A 282 2.78 19.49 -5.23
C LEU A 282 3.17 18.17 -5.91
N GLY A 283 2.19 17.32 -6.21
CA GLY A 283 2.45 16.08 -6.93
C GLY A 283 3.09 16.30 -8.30
N LYS A 284 2.62 17.31 -9.06
CA LYS A 284 3.24 17.71 -10.34
C LYS A 284 4.68 18.17 -10.17
N TYR A 285 4.95 19.01 -9.17
CA TYR A 285 6.30 19.44 -8.86
C TYR A 285 7.21 18.26 -8.52
N ALA A 286 6.72 17.32 -7.70
CA ALA A 286 7.43 16.10 -7.37
C ALA A 286 7.70 15.22 -8.61
N SER A 287 6.73 15.14 -9.54
CA SER A 287 6.91 14.42 -10.81
C SER A 287 8.01 15.04 -11.68
N GLU A 288 8.07 16.36 -11.77
CA GLU A 288 9.11 17.06 -12.52
C GLU A 288 10.49 16.86 -11.88
N LEU A 289 10.57 17.00 -10.55
CA LEU A 289 11.80 16.75 -9.79
C LEU A 289 12.29 15.31 -9.96
N SER A 290 11.40 14.33 -9.88
CA SER A 290 11.73 12.92 -10.10
C SER A 290 12.33 12.68 -11.49
N LYS A 291 11.77 13.29 -12.54
CA LYS A 291 12.33 13.19 -13.90
C LYS A 291 13.74 13.74 -13.99
N GLU A 292 14.06 14.85 -13.29
CA GLU A 292 15.42 15.39 -13.26
C GLU A 292 16.37 14.48 -12.46
N ILE A 293 15.92 13.94 -11.31
CA ILE A 293 16.69 12.97 -10.52
C ILE A 293 17.02 11.72 -11.35
N MET A 294 16.06 11.22 -12.13
CA MET A 294 16.26 10.02 -12.96
C MET A 294 17.27 10.23 -14.11
N LYS A 295 17.60 11.48 -14.48
CA LYS A 295 18.66 11.81 -15.45
C LYS A 295 20.07 11.82 -14.85
N LEU A 296 20.18 11.86 -13.50
CA LEU A 296 21.47 11.89 -12.82
C LEU A 296 22.20 10.54 -12.98
N PRO A 297 23.56 10.54 -12.93
CA PRO A 297 24.34 9.33 -12.77
C PRO A 297 23.85 8.49 -11.57
N GLU A 298 24.00 7.17 -11.63
CA GLU A 298 23.48 6.25 -10.61
C GLU A 298 23.93 6.60 -9.19
N GLU A 299 25.21 6.94 -9.01
CA GLU A 299 25.80 7.30 -7.70
C GLU A 299 25.17 8.57 -7.10
N GLU A 300 24.85 9.55 -7.92
CA GLU A 300 24.20 10.79 -7.50
C GLU A 300 22.70 10.57 -7.25
N ARG A 301 22.06 9.71 -8.03
CA ARG A 301 20.63 9.36 -7.91
C ARG A 301 20.32 8.71 -6.57
N GLU A 302 21.18 7.80 -6.10
CA GLU A 302 21.03 7.15 -4.80
C GLU A 302 21.10 8.16 -3.65
N GLY A 303 22.02 9.13 -3.74
CA GLY A 303 22.12 10.23 -2.78
C GLY A 303 20.89 11.14 -2.78
N ALA A 304 20.41 11.53 -3.96
CA ALA A 304 19.25 12.41 -4.10
C ALA A 304 17.92 11.78 -3.61
N ALA A 305 17.79 10.46 -3.67
CA ALA A 305 16.59 9.75 -3.23
C ALA A 305 16.50 9.58 -1.69
N ASN A 306 17.59 9.85 -0.97
CA ASN A 306 17.68 9.72 0.50
C ASN A 306 17.57 11.07 1.23
N VAL A 307 17.36 12.17 0.51
CA VAL A 307 17.16 13.53 1.06
C VAL A 307 15.70 13.88 1.12
#